data_daafb82fc6a390ce2869388d787e0cc7
#
_entry.id   daafb82fc6a390ce2869388d787e0cc7
#
_cell.length_a   1.000
_cell.length_b   1.000
_cell.length_c   1.000
_cell.angle_alpha   90.00
_cell.angle_beta   90.00
_cell.angle_gamma   90.00
#
_symmetry.space_group_name_H-M   'P 1'
#
loop_
_entity.id
_entity.type
_entity.pdbx_description
1 polymer ?
#
loop_
_entity_poly.entity_id
_entity_poly.type
_entity_poly.pdbx_seq_one_letter_code
_entity_poly.pdbx_strand_id
1 'polypeptide(L)'
;MYHFLDFEKSISILEGKIEELRNISSKDGLNIGLEVSKLEEQLENKLKKTYSQLTPWDKVKVARHPLRPHPSEIIKNVFNNWQPLAGDRSFKDDNALLGGVAKLGDVPCVVTVSYTHLRAHETSE
;
A
#
# COMPACT_ATOMS: atom_id res chain seq x y z
N MET A 1 8.88 -8.35 -4.34
CA MET A 1 8.44 -8.32 -5.76
C MET A 1 7.53 -7.11 -5.93
N TYR A 2 7.93 -6.10 -6.67
CA TYR A 2 7.10 -4.91 -6.91
C TYR A 2 5.94 -5.29 -7.83
N HIS A 3 4.74 -4.83 -7.52
CA HIS A 3 3.56 -5.02 -8.36
C HIS A 3 3.19 -3.71 -9.02
N PHE A 4 3.48 -3.59 -10.32
CA PHE A 4 3.21 -2.39 -11.08
C PHE A 4 1.83 -2.47 -11.75
N LEU A 5 1.13 -1.36 -11.75
CA LEU A 5 -0.12 -1.20 -12.48
C LEU A 5 0.15 -0.97 -13.99
N ASP A 6 -0.86 -1.21 -14.83
CA ASP A 6 -0.72 -1.14 -16.29
C ASP A 6 -0.14 0.19 -16.80
N PHE A 7 -0.51 1.30 -16.17
CA PHE A 7 -0.02 2.63 -16.53
C PHE A 7 1.40 2.93 -16.00
N GLU A 8 1.94 2.09 -15.12
CA GLU A 8 3.27 2.22 -14.52
C GLU A 8 4.36 1.45 -15.29
N LYS A 9 4.05 0.79 -16.40
CA LYS A 9 5.03 0.01 -17.20
C LYS A 9 6.31 0.77 -17.51
N SER A 10 6.20 2.05 -17.83
CA SER A 10 7.36 2.88 -18.13
C SER A 10 8.19 3.25 -16.90
N ILE A 11 7.59 3.23 -15.72
CA ILE A 11 8.23 3.43 -14.42
C ILE A 11 8.98 2.15 -14.04
N SER A 12 8.34 1.00 -14.18
CA SER A 12 8.93 -0.33 -13.96
C SER A 12 10.20 -0.56 -14.78
N ILE A 13 10.21 -0.15 -16.05
CA ILE A 13 11.39 -0.26 -16.91
C ILE A 13 12.56 0.61 -16.40
N LEU A 14 12.27 1.83 -15.92
CA LEU A 14 13.32 2.71 -15.37
C LEU A 14 13.85 2.19 -14.03
N GLU A 15 12.99 1.70 -13.15
CA GLU A 15 13.41 1.08 -11.88
C GLU A 15 14.28 -0.16 -12.12
N GLY A 16 13.89 -1.02 -13.08
CA GLY A 16 14.68 -2.18 -13.47
C GLY A 16 16.09 -1.79 -13.94
N LYS A 17 16.23 -0.74 -14.77
CA LYS A 17 17.53 -0.23 -15.21
C LYS A 17 18.37 0.33 -14.05
N ILE A 18 17.76 1.04 -13.11
CA ILE A 18 18.44 1.57 -11.94
C ILE A 18 18.97 0.41 -11.07
N GLU A 19 18.17 -0.62 -10.88
CA GLU A 19 18.54 -1.80 -10.10
C GLU A 19 19.66 -2.59 -10.77
N GLU A 20 19.62 -2.77 -12.09
CA GLU A 20 20.70 -3.38 -12.87
C GLU A 20 22.02 -2.61 -12.71
N LEU A 21 22.00 -1.27 -12.87
CA LEU A 21 23.19 -0.44 -12.73
C LEU A 21 23.76 -0.48 -11.30
N ARG A 22 22.91 -0.48 -10.28
CA ARG A 22 23.34 -0.62 -8.89
C ARG A 22 24.02 -1.98 -8.64
N ASN A 23 23.48 -3.05 -9.23
CA ASN A 23 24.05 -4.39 -9.13
C ASN A 23 25.42 -4.50 -9.85
N ILE A 24 25.59 -3.83 -10.98
CA ILE A 24 26.87 -3.76 -11.70
C ILE A 24 27.89 -2.94 -10.89
N SER A 25 27.48 -1.76 -10.39
CA SER A 25 28.34 -0.91 -9.56
C SER A 25 28.86 -1.63 -8.32
N SER A 26 28.04 -2.47 -7.69
CA SER A 26 28.43 -3.22 -6.52
C SER A 26 29.42 -4.37 -6.81
N LYS A 27 29.42 -4.89 -8.07
CA LYS A 27 30.32 -6.01 -8.47
C LYS A 27 31.65 -5.54 -9.03
N ASP A 28 31.64 -4.46 -9.85
CA ASP A 28 32.80 -4.05 -10.64
C ASP A 28 33.51 -2.80 -10.07
N GLY A 29 33.03 -2.21 -8.98
CA GLY A 29 33.63 -1.02 -8.35
C GLY A 29 33.60 0.23 -9.24
N LEU A 30 32.83 0.22 -10.33
CA LEU A 30 32.68 1.33 -11.27
C LEU A 30 31.84 2.45 -10.64
N ASN A 31 32.32 3.68 -10.75
CA ASN A 31 31.61 4.85 -10.23
C ASN A 31 30.48 5.28 -11.19
N ILE A 32 29.36 4.55 -11.12
CA ILE A 32 28.15 4.81 -11.96
C ILE A 32 27.18 5.78 -11.24
N GLY A 33 27.60 6.38 -10.14
CA GLY A 33 26.75 7.21 -9.29
C GLY A 33 26.05 8.36 -10.01
N LEU A 34 26.73 9.02 -10.97
CA LEU A 34 26.15 10.11 -11.77
C LEU A 34 25.06 9.62 -12.74
N GLU A 35 25.19 8.43 -13.30
CA GLU A 35 24.20 7.85 -14.20
C GLU A 35 22.96 7.41 -13.43
N VAL A 36 23.17 6.77 -12.28
CA VAL A 36 22.07 6.39 -11.38
C VAL A 36 21.31 7.62 -10.93
N SER A 37 21.97 8.69 -10.49
CA SER A 37 21.30 9.93 -10.06
C SER A 37 20.47 10.59 -11.18
N LYS A 38 20.95 10.57 -12.42
CA LYS A 38 20.18 11.07 -13.58
C LYS A 38 18.93 10.24 -13.84
N LEU A 39 19.04 8.92 -13.75
CA LEU A 39 17.89 8.03 -13.92
C LEU A 39 16.88 8.15 -12.79
N GLU A 40 17.33 8.37 -11.57
CA GLU A 40 16.46 8.63 -10.40
C GLU A 40 15.69 9.95 -10.59
N GLU A 41 16.34 11.00 -11.07
CA GLU A 41 15.67 12.27 -11.39
C GLU A 41 14.62 12.09 -12.50
N GLN A 42 14.97 11.33 -13.56
CA GLN A 42 14.02 11.01 -14.63
C GLN A 42 12.84 10.19 -14.11
N LEU A 43 13.08 9.24 -13.20
CA LEU A 43 12.06 8.44 -12.57
C LEU A 43 11.10 9.31 -11.75
N GLU A 44 11.62 10.22 -10.92
CA GLU A 44 10.82 11.11 -10.10
C GLU A 44 9.95 12.05 -10.97
N ASN A 45 10.53 12.63 -12.02
CA ASN A 45 9.80 13.48 -12.96
C ASN A 45 8.69 12.69 -13.70
N LYS A 46 8.98 11.44 -14.06
CA LYS A 46 8.01 10.58 -14.72
C LYS A 46 6.91 10.15 -13.77
N LEU A 47 7.22 9.82 -12.52
CA LEU A 47 6.24 9.56 -11.47
C LEU A 47 5.30 10.75 -11.29
N LYS A 48 5.84 11.95 -11.06
CA LYS A 48 5.04 13.18 -10.90
C LYS A 48 4.11 13.40 -12.09
N LYS A 49 4.63 13.25 -13.31
CA LYS A 49 3.84 13.42 -14.54
C LYS A 49 2.72 12.37 -14.65
N THR A 50 3.04 11.10 -14.44
CA THR A 50 2.08 10.00 -14.56
C THR A 50 0.95 10.15 -13.53
N TYR A 51 1.31 10.40 -12.26
CA TYR A 51 0.33 10.51 -11.19
C TYR A 51 -0.49 11.81 -11.21
N SER A 52 0.01 12.88 -11.83
CA SER A 52 -0.77 14.11 -12.04
C SER A 52 -1.85 13.96 -13.13
N GLN A 53 -1.74 12.98 -14.01
CA GLN A 53 -2.61 12.78 -15.17
C GLN A 53 -3.46 11.50 -15.08
N LEU A 54 -3.61 10.92 -13.89
CA LEU A 54 -4.42 9.70 -13.68
C LEU A 54 -5.87 9.89 -14.10
N THR A 55 -6.37 8.97 -14.90
CA THR A 55 -7.80 8.88 -15.19
C THR A 55 -8.59 8.47 -13.92
N PRO A 56 -9.90 8.72 -13.85
CA PRO A 56 -10.72 8.23 -12.74
C PRO A 56 -10.57 6.73 -12.48
N TRP A 57 -10.45 5.95 -13.55
CA TRP A 57 -10.26 4.49 -13.44
C TRP A 57 -8.88 4.11 -12.90
N ASP A 58 -7.82 4.82 -13.29
CA ASP A 58 -6.48 4.58 -12.73
C ASP A 58 -6.42 4.91 -11.25
N LYS A 59 -7.13 5.95 -10.80
CA LYS A 59 -7.28 6.26 -9.36
C LYS A 59 -7.93 5.09 -8.60
N VAL A 60 -8.94 4.44 -9.20
CA VAL A 60 -9.55 3.24 -8.61
C VAL A 60 -8.56 2.09 -8.54
N LYS A 61 -7.75 1.87 -9.59
CA LYS A 61 -6.69 0.84 -9.58
C LYS A 61 -5.65 1.10 -8.49
N VAL A 62 -5.20 2.35 -8.31
CA VAL A 62 -4.29 2.74 -7.22
C VAL A 62 -4.93 2.48 -5.85
N ALA A 63 -6.20 2.87 -5.68
CA ALA A 63 -6.91 2.66 -4.42
C ALA A 63 -7.08 1.18 -4.07
N ARG A 64 -7.17 0.32 -5.08
CA ARG A 64 -7.32 -1.15 -4.96
C ARG A 64 -6.02 -1.91 -5.24
N HIS A 65 -4.88 -1.27 -5.07
CA HIS A 65 -3.59 -1.92 -5.30
C HIS A 65 -3.43 -3.17 -4.41
N PRO A 66 -3.00 -4.34 -4.96
CA PRO A 66 -2.90 -5.60 -4.19
C PRO A 66 -1.99 -5.54 -2.96
N LEU A 67 -0.95 -4.70 -3.02
CA LEU A 67 -0.01 -4.50 -1.91
C LEU A 67 -0.39 -3.33 -0.98
N ARG A 68 -1.58 -2.76 -1.14
CA ARG A 68 -2.04 -1.73 -0.22
C ARG A 68 -2.29 -2.34 1.16
N PRO A 69 -1.78 -1.74 2.25
CA PRO A 69 -2.01 -2.28 3.58
C PRO A 69 -3.50 -2.35 3.90
N HIS A 70 -3.92 -3.47 4.43
CA HIS A 70 -5.29 -3.67 4.89
C HIS A 70 -5.57 -2.89 6.18
N PRO A 71 -6.84 -2.54 6.47
CA PRO A 71 -7.20 -1.83 7.70
C PRO A 71 -6.69 -2.51 8.98
N SER A 72 -6.68 -3.84 9.03
CA SER A 72 -6.12 -4.60 10.15
C SER A 72 -4.63 -4.35 10.38
N GLU A 73 -3.85 -4.14 9.30
CA GLU A 73 -2.42 -3.79 9.40
C GLU A 73 -2.24 -2.34 9.85
N ILE A 74 -3.11 -1.43 9.36
CA ILE A 74 -3.10 -0.04 9.80
C ILE A 74 -3.42 0.03 11.30
N ILE A 75 -4.44 -0.70 11.77
CA ILE A 75 -4.77 -0.76 13.19
C ILE A 75 -3.58 -1.24 14.02
N LYS A 76 -2.91 -2.30 13.61
CA LYS A 76 -1.75 -2.87 14.32
C LYS A 76 -0.55 -1.92 14.39
N ASN A 77 -0.34 -1.10 13.35
CA ASN A 77 0.85 -0.26 13.23
C ASN A 77 0.65 1.18 13.76
N VAL A 78 -0.60 1.66 13.80
CA VAL A 78 -0.92 3.05 14.17
C VAL A 78 -1.47 3.15 15.58
N PHE A 79 -2.22 2.13 16.02
CA PHE A 79 -2.90 2.17 17.31
C PHE A 79 -2.24 1.26 18.34
N ASN A 80 -2.21 1.71 19.59
CA ASN A 80 -1.75 0.93 20.74
C ASN A 80 -2.94 0.34 21.50
N ASN A 81 -2.71 -0.78 22.17
CA ASN A 81 -3.69 -1.43 23.05
C ASN A 81 -5.03 -1.73 22.34
N TRP A 82 -4.96 -2.19 21.09
CA TRP A 82 -6.15 -2.58 20.35
C TRP A 82 -6.89 -3.74 21.04
N GLN A 83 -8.15 -3.52 21.34
CA GLN A 83 -9.07 -4.53 21.87
C GLN A 83 -10.30 -4.61 20.96
N PRO A 84 -10.45 -5.71 20.19
CA PRO A 84 -11.60 -5.89 19.33
C PRO A 84 -12.88 -6.05 20.15
N LEU A 85 -13.95 -5.46 19.66
CA LEU A 85 -15.31 -5.63 20.17
C LEU A 85 -16.09 -6.44 19.14
N ALA A 86 -16.56 -7.60 19.55
CA ALA A 86 -17.37 -8.49 18.75
C ALA A 86 -18.84 -8.35 19.14
N GLY A 87 -19.59 -7.50 18.46
CA GLY A 87 -21.03 -7.30 18.57
C GLY A 87 -21.65 -7.65 19.93
N ASP A 88 -22.85 -8.24 19.92
CA ASP A 88 -23.55 -8.74 21.09
C ASP A 88 -23.17 -10.18 21.48
N ARG A 89 -22.29 -10.80 20.67
CA ARG A 89 -21.85 -12.21 20.82
C ARG A 89 -22.98 -13.25 20.78
N SER A 90 -24.13 -12.87 20.25
CA SER A 90 -25.29 -13.74 20.11
C SER A 90 -25.18 -14.71 18.95
N PHE A 91 -24.45 -14.30 17.88
CA PHE A 91 -24.23 -15.06 16.66
C PHE A 91 -22.78 -14.93 16.17
N LYS A 92 -22.51 -15.29 14.94
CA LYS A 92 -21.16 -15.17 14.34
C LYS A 92 -20.73 -13.72 14.18
N ASP A 93 -19.42 -13.46 14.34
CA ASP A 93 -18.82 -12.17 14.02
C ASP A 93 -18.88 -11.90 12.52
N ASP A 94 -19.14 -10.64 12.15
CA ASP A 94 -19.03 -10.18 10.77
C ASP A 94 -17.58 -9.75 10.47
N ASN A 95 -16.87 -10.56 9.69
CA ASN A 95 -15.50 -10.26 9.29
C ASN A 95 -15.38 -9.03 8.36
N ALA A 96 -16.49 -8.56 7.79
CA ALA A 96 -16.52 -7.35 6.96
C ALA A 96 -16.53 -6.06 7.81
N LEU A 97 -16.77 -6.16 9.11
CA LEU A 97 -16.77 -5.04 10.04
C LEU A 97 -15.79 -5.29 11.19
N LEU A 98 -14.77 -4.45 11.29
CA LEU A 98 -13.87 -4.43 12.45
C LEU A 98 -14.26 -3.28 13.37
N GLY A 99 -14.51 -3.57 14.64
CA GLY A 99 -14.76 -2.56 15.67
C GLY A 99 -13.94 -2.83 16.92
N GLY A 100 -13.52 -1.79 17.60
CA GLY A 100 -12.78 -1.98 18.86
C GLY A 100 -12.36 -0.67 19.50
N VAL A 101 -11.77 -0.79 20.68
CA VAL A 101 -11.16 0.32 21.41
C VAL A 101 -9.64 0.25 21.29
N ALA A 102 -9.02 1.40 21.22
CA ALA A 102 -7.56 1.52 21.07
C ALA A 102 -7.07 2.85 21.64
N LYS A 103 -5.76 3.06 21.57
CA LYS A 103 -5.13 4.35 21.85
C LYS A 103 -4.38 4.82 20.61
N LEU A 104 -4.58 6.09 20.23
CA LEU A 104 -3.74 6.80 19.27
C LEU A 104 -2.74 7.63 20.06
N GLY A 105 -1.51 7.15 20.20
CA GLY A 105 -0.58 7.64 21.24
C GLY A 105 -1.16 7.39 22.61
N ASP A 106 -1.43 8.45 23.36
CA ASP A 106 -2.05 8.39 24.72
C ASP A 106 -3.57 8.64 24.72
N VAL A 107 -4.14 8.99 23.56
CA VAL A 107 -5.56 9.34 23.46
C VAL A 107 -6.41 8.08 23.23
N PRO A 108 -7.35 7.74 24.15
CA PRO A 108 -8.26 6.63 23.94
C PRO A 108 -9.25 6.97 22.83
N CYS A 109 -9.50 5.99 21.95
CA CYS A 109 -10.42 6.16 20.83
C CYS A 109 -11.15 4.86 20.50
N VAL A 110 -12.26 4.98 19.81
CA VAL A 110 -12.99 3.87 19.19
C VAL A 110 -12.62 3.85 17.72
N VAL A 111 -12.23 2.69 17.22
CA VAL A 111 -11.88 2.49 15.81
C VAL A 111 -12.88 1.54 15.20
N THR A 112 -13.51 1.96 14.10
CA THR A 112 -14.42 1.13 13.31
C THR A 112 -14.02 1.19 11.86
N VAL A 113 -14.00 0.04 11.19
CA VAL A 113 -13.66 -0.09 9.77
C VAL A 113 -14.59 -1.08 9.11
N SER A 114 -15.09 -0.73 7.93
CA SER A 114 -15.81 -1.67 7.07
C SER A 114 -14.93 -2.07 5.86
N TYR A 115 -14.89 -3.36 5.57
CA TYR A 115 -14.23 -3.89 4.37
C TYR A 115 -15.21 -3.81 3.19
N THR A 116 -14.96 -2.90 2.24
CA THR A 116 -15.85 -2.71 1.08
C THR A 116 -15.78 -3.83 0.05
N HIS A 117 -14.78 -4.70 0.11
CA HIS A 117 -14.58 -5.84 -0.80
C HIS A 117 -15.03 -7.18 -0.20
N LEU A 118 -15.33 -7.22 1.09
CA LEU A 118 -16.03 -8.34 1.72
C LEU A 118 -17.52 -7.97 1.77
N ARG A 119 -18.34 -8.70 1.05
CA ARG A 119 -19.80 -8.56 1.18
C ARG A 119 -20.24 -9.30 2.42
N ALA A 120 -21.17 -8.71 3.18
CA ALA A 120 -21.74 -9.33 4.38
C ALA A 120 -22.34 -10.73 4.14
N HIS A 121 -22.64 -11.08 2.88
CA HIS A 121 -23.16 -12.38 2.47
C HIS A 121 -22.08 -13.43 2.12
N GLU A 122 -20.83 -13.03 1.98
CA GLU A 122 -19.71 -13.95 1.66
C GLU A 122 -19.03 -14.49 2.93
N THR A 123 -19.42 -14.02 4.10
CA THR A 123 -18.88 -14.44 5.39
C THR A 123 -19.75 -15.49 6.11
N SER A 124 -20.82 -15.97 5.48
CA SER A 124 -21.82 -16.88 6.09
C SER A 124 -21.69 -18.34 5.66
N GLU A 125 -20.50 -18.80 5.22
CA GLU A 125 -20.20 -20.23 5.05
C GLU A 125 -19.25 -20.73 6.15
#